data_5c0a4aa7bbc52053590cc3088a2cc5a9
#
_entry.id   5c0a4aa7bbc52053590cc3088a2cc5a9
#
_cell.length_a   1.000
_cell.length_b   1.000
_cell.length_c   1.000
_cell.angle_alpha   90.00
_cell.angle_beta   90.00
_cell.angle_gamma   90.00
#
_symmetry.space_group_name_H-M   'P 1'
#
loop_
_entity.id
_entity.type
_entity.pdbx_description
1 polymer ?
#
loop_
_entity_poly.entity_id
_entity_poly.type
_entity_poly.pdbx_seq_one_letter_code
_entity_poly.pdbx_strand_id
1 'polypeptide(L)'
;MRMKNWKRFAAVAMSVMCMGTMVACGSSGSASNDSKTGSAGSSSKSQTITVVSRENGSGTRGAFIELMGIEEKGADGTKTDKTTNEAVIANKTDVMLTNVAGDEYGIGYVSLGSLSSSVKAVKVDGVEATAENVKNGTYKVARPFNIATKSDISDVAQDFIDYILSSEGQEIVSDGYIKINDDAQPYAGSKPTGKIVVAGSSSVSPVMEKLKEAYLKVNTNAEIELQTSDSTAGMTGAMEGTCDIGMASRELKDSESATLTATPIALDGIAVIVNPQNPTDDMSTEDIKDIFTGTKTMWSEIA
;
A
#
# COMPACT_ATOMS: atom_id res chain seq x y z
N MET A 1 46.00 -30.99 -11.63
CA MET A 1 47.36 -30.59 -11.26
C MET A 1 47.36 -29.17 -10.69
N ARG A 2 47.80 -29.10 -9.43
CA ARG A 2 48.17 -27.98 -8.57
C ARG A 2 47.12 -27.10 -7.93
N MET A 3 46.92 -27.43 -6.66
CA MET A 3 46.45 -26.62 -5.52
C MET A 3 47.50 -25.54 -5.13
N LYS A 4 47.05 -24.63 -4.30
CA LYS A 4 47.73 -23.76 -3.30
C LYS A 4 47.40 -22.28 -3.54
N ASN A 5 47.06 -21.44 -2.55
CA ASN A 5 47.30 -21.41 -1.10
C ASN A 5 46.34 -20.41 -0.45
N TRP A 6 45.76 -20.73 0.58
CA TRP A 6 45.49 -20.28 1.95
C TRP A 6 46.56 -19.32 2.53
N LYS A 7 46.17 -18.13 2.96
CA LYS A 7 46.83 -17.43 4.08
C LYS A 7 45.81 -16.70 4.96
N ARG A 8 45.80 -17.13 6.22
CA ARG A 8 45.20 -16.51 7.41
C ARG A 8 46.00 -15.26 7.78
N PHE A 9 45.36 -14.20 8.31
CA PHE A 9 45.98 -13.29 9.26
C PHE A 9 45.07 -13.00 10.42
N ALA A 10 45.72 -12.99 11.59
CA ALA A 10 45.19 -13.06 12.91
C ALA A 10 44.79 -11.68 13.50
N ALA A 11 44.07 -11.75 14.60
CA ALA A 11 43.58 -10.71 15.47
C ALA A 11 44.72 -9.81 16.09
N VAL A 12 44.39 -8.55 16.35
CA VAL A 12 45.00 -7.77 17.42
C VAL A 12 43.91 -7.05 18.20
N ALA A 13 43.74 -7.46 19.45
CA ALA A 13 43.02 -6.76 20.48
C ALA A 13 43.91 -5.66 21.08
N MET A 14 43.39 -4.47 21.29
CA MET A 14 44.04 -3.48 22.14
C MET A 14 42.99 -2.81 23.06
N SER A 15 43.02 -3.26 24.28
CA SER A 15 42.35 -2.69 25.45
C SER A 15 43.17 -1.47 25.95
N VAL A 16 42.51 -0.34 26.13
CA VAL A 16 43.06 0.78 26.91
C VAL A 16 42.10 1.08 28.05
N MET A 17 42.59 0.79 29.25
CA MET A 17 42.04 1.06 30.56
C MET A 17 42.59 2.41 31.02
N CYS A 18 41.77 3.39 31.34
CA CYS A 18 42.17 4.57 32.09
C CYS A 18 41.28 4.72 33.32
N MET A 19 41.91 4.46 34.48
CA MET A 19 41.46 4.80 35.81
C MET A 19 41.86 6.24 36.18
N GLY A 20 41.11 6.79 37.12
CA GLY A 20 41.50 7.88 38.00
C GLY A 20 40.63 9.13 37.85
N THR A 21 40.10 9.80 38.83
CA THR A 21 40.35 9.83 40.26
C THR A 21 39.18 10.58 40.95
N MET A 22 38.78 10.09 42.12
CA MET A 22 37.86 10.82 43.02
C MET A 22 38.56 12.01 43.65
N VAL A 23 37.86 13.14 43.76
CA VAL A 23 38.14 14.15 44.73
C VAL A 23 36.83 14.47 45.46
N ALA A 24 36.80 14.10 46.73
CA ALA A 24 35.78 14.49 47.70
C ALA A 24 36.27 15.76 48.43
N CYS A 25 35.42 16.76 48.56
CA CYS A 25 35.51 17.74 49.62
C CYS A 25 34.10 18.11 50.09
N GLY A 26 33.82 17.77 51.30
CA GLY A 26 32.58 18.09 52.00
C GLY A 26 32.59 19.50 52.54
N SER A 27 31.40 20.04 52.76
CA SER A 27 31.10 20.97 53.81
C SER A 27 29.60 20.98 54.15
N SER A 28 29.32 20.88 55.41
CA SER A 28 28.05 20.82 56.08
C SER A 28 27.24 22.11 56.01
N GLY A 29 25.91 21.97 55.88
CA GLY A 29 24.96 23.10 56.07
C GLY A 29 23.51 22.64 56.06
N SER A 30 22.89 22.78 57.25
CA SER A 30 21.55 22.44 57.74
C SER A 30 20.35 22.55 56.80
N ALA A 31 19.49 21.59 57.01
CA ALA A 31 18.03 21.49 56.87
C ALA A 31 17.17 22.71 56.46
N SER A 32 16.34 22.52 55.47
CA SER A 32 14.94 22.92 55.48
C SER A 32 14.15 21.97 54.56
N ASN A 33 13.16 21.41 55.19
CA ASN A 33 12.18 20.49 54.63
C ASN A 33 11.19 21.30 53.77
N ASP A 34 11.16 21.08 52.49
CA ASP A 34 10.04 21.50 51.66
C ASP A 34 9.74 20.38 50.67
N SER A 35 8.71 19.60 51.02
CA SER A 35 8.10 18.59 50.17
C SER A 35 7.41 19.28 49.00
N LYS A 36 8.12 19.50 47.93
CA LYS A 36 7.49 19.68 46.59
C LYS A 36 7.45 18.34 45.90
N THR A 37 6.26 17.74 45.96
CA THR A 37 5.80 16.75 45.04
C THR A 37 6.04 17.28 43.61
N GLY A 38 7.17 16.93 43.04
CA GLY A 38 7.43 17.14 41.62
C GLY A 38 6.48 16.26 40.86
N SER A 39 5.34 16.82 40.45
CA SER A 39 4.58 16.30 39.35
C SER A 39 5.57 16.15 38.19
N ALA A 40 5.91 14.92 37.87
CA ALA A 40 6.54 14.59 36.60
C ALA A 40 5.56 15.08 35.53
N GLY A 41 5.75 16.30 35.07
CA GLY A 41 5.13 16.78 33.86
C GLY A 41 5.56 15.85 32.75
N SER A 42 4.70 14.92 32.40
CA SER A 42 4.74 14.30 31.08
C SER A 42 4.78 15.47 30.09
N SER A 43 5.97 15.77 29.58
CA SER A 43 6.09 16.60 28.42
C SER A 43 5.41 15.78 27.29
N SER A 44 4.13 16.04 27.07
CA SER A 44 3.48 15.64 25.83
C SER A 44 4.29 16.31 24.72
N LYS A 45 5.29 15.61 24.20
CA LYS A 45 5.89 15.97 22.93
C LYS A 45 4.70 16.08 21.98
N SER A 46 4.51 17.24 21.41
CA SER A 46 3.51 17.46 20.37
C SER A 46 3.79 16.43 19.28
N GLN A 47 2.89 15.47 19.14
CA GLN A 47 3.05 14.32 18.26
C GLN A 47 2.62 14.76 16.87
N THR A 48 3.57 15.26 16.09
CA THR A 48 3.33 15.67 14.71
C THR A 48 3.00 14.45 13.86
N ILE A 49 1.93 14.53 13.09
CA ILE A 49 1.51 13.48 12.18
C ILE A 49 2.48 13.40 10.98
N THR A 50 3.02 12.23 10.71
CA THR A 50 3.77 11.97 9.47
C THR A 50 2.82 11.39 8.43
N VAL A 51 2.42 12.20 7.48
CA VAL A 51 1.59 11.77 6.36
C VAL A 51 2.43 11.00 5.35
N VAL A 52 2.05 9.76 5.06
CA VAL A 52 2.65 8.96 3.99
C VAL A 52 1.64 8.81 2.86
N SER A 53 1.97 9.30 1.68
CA SER A 53 1.14 9.20 0.49
C SER A 53 1.83 8.39 -0.61
N ARG A 54 1.07 7.95 -1.61
CA ARG A 54 1.60 7.26 -2.78
C ARG A 54 2.05 8.26 -3.84
N GLU A 55 2.83 7.78 -4.79
CA GLU A 55 3.27 8.49 -6.00
C GLU A 55 2.09 8.91 -6.88
N ASN A 56 2.28 9.93 -7.72
CA ASN A 56 1.22 10.49 -8.59
C ASN A 56 0.61 9.50 -9.58
N GLY A 57 1.36 8.49 -10.03
CA GLY A 57 0.88 7.44 -10.94
C GLY A 57 0.02 6.38 -10.26
N SER A 58 0.02 6.35 -8.91
CA SER A 58 -0.69 5.35 -8.13
C SER A 58 -2.21 5.45 -8.29
N GLY A 59 -2.83 4.35 -8.72
CA GLY A 59 -4.29 4.24 -8.76
C GLY A 59 -4.90 4.27 -7.36
N THR A 60 -4.23 3.71 -6.35
CA THR A 60 -4.70 3.76 -4.96
C THR A 60 -4.72 5.19 -4.44
N ARG A 61 -3.69 6.02 -4.77
CA ARG A 61 -3.72 7.45 -4.45
C ARG A 61 -4.90 8.14 -5.12
N GLY A 62 -5.07 7.94 -6.43
CA GLY A 62 -6.17 8.57 -7.16
C GLY A 62 -7.54 8.24 -6.56
N ALA A 63 -7.82 6.96 -6.30
CA ALA A 63 -9.06 6.55 -5.66
C ALA A 63 -9.20 7.08 -4.22
N PHE A 64 -8.14 7.05 -3.43
CA PHE A 64 -8.16 7.54 -2.04
C PHE A 64 -8.47 9.02 -1.95
N ILE A 65 -7.78 9.87 -2.73
CA ILE A 65 -8.00 11.33 -2.69
C ILE A 65 -9.39 11.73 -3.17
N GLU A 66 -9.94 10.99 -4.14
CA GLU A 66 -11.31 11.21 -4.62
C GLU A 66 -12.34 10.80 -3.55
N LEU A 67 -12.21 9.59 -2.98
CA LEU A 67 -13.14 9.05 -1.98
C LEU A 67 -13.12 9.83 -0.65
N MET A 68 -11.95 10.34 -0.25
CA MET A 68 -11.79 11.14 0.97
C MET A 68 -12.06 12.64 0.73
N GLY A 69 -12.40 13.05 -0.50
CA GLY A 69 -12.62 14.46 -0.83
C GLY A 69 -11.38 15.34 -0.68
N ILE A 70 -10.17 14.75 -0.79
CA ILE A 70 -8.88 15.45 -0.82
C ILE A 70 -8.66 16.06 -2.21
N GLU A 71 -9.20 15.41 -3.27
CA GLU A 71 -9.22 15.96 -4.61
C GLU A 71 -10.32 17.02 -4.72
N GLU A 72 -9.94 18.23 -5.10
CA GLU A 72 -10.90 19.31 -5.37
C GLU A 72 -11.20 19.40 -6.87
N LYS A 73 -12.48 19.58 -7.19
CA LYS A 73 -12.95 19.78 -8.57
C LYS A 73 -13.26 21.24 -8.79
N GLY A 74 -12.49 21.88 -9.67
CA GLY A 74 -12.72 23.25 -10.11
C GLY A 74 -14.02 23.40 -10.89
N ALA A 75 -14.49 24.65 -11.03
CA ALA A 75 -15.70 24.97 -11.80
C ALA A 75 -15.57 24.61 -13.30
N ASP A 76 -14.37 24.55 -13.82
CA ASP A 76 -14.01 24.11 -15.17
C ASP A 76 -13.88 22.59 -15.32
N GLY A 77 -14.10 21.84 -14.24
CA GLY A 77 -13.95 20.40 -14.20
C GLY A 77 -12.52 19.92 -13.92
N THR A 78 -11.56 20.83 -13.77
CA THR A 78 -10.17 20.47 -13.41
C THR A 78 -10.12 19.83 -12.03
N LYS A 79 -9.50 18.67 -11.94
CA LYS A 79 -9.26 17.96 -10.68
C LYS A 79 -7.89 18.32 -10.12
N THR A 80 -7.84 18.74 -8.87
CA THR A 80 -6.60 19.16 -8.19
C THR A 80 -6.41 18.34 -6.93
N ASP A 81 -5.34 17.57 -6.88
CA ASP A 81 -4.90 16.84 -5.68
C ASP A 81 -4.37 17.84 -4.63
N LYS A 82 -5.00 17.85 -3.45
CA LYS A 82 -4.66 18.71 -2.30
C LYS A 82 -3.84 17.98 -1.23
N THR A 83 -3.32 16.82 -1.54
CA THR A 83 -2.40 16.14 -0.61
C THR A 83 -1.26 17.09 -0.21
N THR A 84 -0.99 17.20 1.07
CA THR A 84 0.06 18.09 1.59
C THR A 84 1.41 17.83 0.93
N ASN A 85 2.15 18.90 0.63
CA ASN A 85 3.49 18.78 0.06
C ASN A 85 4.53 18.22 1.06
N GLU A 86 4.18 18.18 2.36
CA GLU A 86 5.02 17.60 3.41
C GLU A 86 4.90 16.07 3.49
N ALA A 87 3.99 15.46 2.70
CA ALA A 87 3.80 14.02 2.70
C ALA A 87 5.06 13.27 2.20
N VAL A 88 5.45 12.26 2.94
CA VAL A 88 6.45 11.28 2.52
C VAL A 88 5.88 10.45 1.39
N ILE A 89 6.57 10.39 0.25
CA ILE A 89 6.08 9.68 -0.92
C ILE A 89 6.60 8.24 -0.95
N ALA A 90 5.67 7.30 -0.87
CA ALA A 90 5.92 5.87 -1.06
C ALA A 90 5.62 5.47 -2.51
N ASN A 91 6.61 4.98 -3.23
CA ASN A 91 6.50 4.63 -4.65
C ASN A 91 5.95 3.21 -4.92
N LYS A 92 5.62 2.46 -3.87
CA LYS A 92 5.01 1.10 -3.91
C LYS A 92 4.28 0.81 -2.62
N THR A 93 3.41 -0.21 -2.65
CA THR A 93 2.65 -0.67 -1.49
C THR A 93 3.55 -1.09 -0.32
N ASP A 94 4.62 -1.84 -0.58
CA ASP A 94 5.56 -2.30 0.46
C ASP A 94 6.29 -1.14 1.14
N VAL A 95 6.63 -0.10 0.39
CA VAL A 95 7.27 1.12 0.92
C VAL A 95 6.28 1.88 1.82
N MET A 96 5.00 1.94 1.45
CA MET A 96 3.94 2.52 2.30
C MET A 96 3.85 1.77 3.64
N LEU A 97 3.75 0.44 3.61
CA LEU A 97 3.71 -0.39 4.82
C LEU A 97 4.96 -0.19 5.68
N THR A 98 6.15 -0.18 5.07
CA THR A 98 7.42 0.01 5.78
C THR A 98 7.51 1.38 6.45
N ASN A 99 7.11 2.45 5.77
CA ASN A 99 7.17 3.80 6.31
C ASN A 99 6.22 3.96 7.51
N VAL A 100 4.97 3.49 7.38
CA VAL A 100 3.99 3.59 8.49
C VAL A 100 4.37 2.68 9.66
N ALA A 101 4.86 1.47 9.39
CA ALA A 101 5.34 0.56 10.44
C ALA A 101 6.57 1.10 11.19
N GLY A 102 7.42 1.87 10.52
CA GLY A 102 8.65 2.42 11.07
C GLY A 102 8.50 3.76 11.81
N ASP A 103 7.34 4.39 11.75
CA ASP A 103 7.06 5.70 12.37
C ASP A 103 5.82 5.63 13.27
N GLU A 104 6.01 5.78 14.57
CA GLU A 104 4.94 5.77 15.58
C GLU A 104 3.82 6.79 15.29
N TYR A 105 4.15 7.89 14.61
CA TYR A 105 3.23 8.98 14.25
C TYR A 105 2.78 8.93 12.79
N GLY A 106 3.13 7.85 12.09
CA GLY A 106 2.83 7.67 10.68
C GLY A 106 1.37 7.31 10.42
N ILE A 107 0.80 7.92 9.38
CA ILE A 107 -0.49 7.56 8.78
C ILE A 107 -0.33 7.37 7.29
N GLY A 108 -1.03 6.38 6.74
CA GLY A 108 -1.03 6.09 5.31
C GLY A 108 -2.27 5.31 4.89
N TYR A 109 -2.24 4.74 3.71
CA TYR A 109 -3.34 3.92 3.19
C TYR A 109 -2.83 2.81 2.27
N VAL A 110 -3.49 1.67 2.32
CA VAL A 110 -3.17 0.50 1.48
C VAL A 110 -4.42 -0.22 1.01
N SER A 111 -4.26 -1.05 -0.02
CA SER A 111 -5.22 -2.08 -0.41
C SER A 111 -5.52 -3.00 0.79
N LEU A 112 -6.78 -3.33 0.99
CA LEU A 112 -7.24 -4.23 2.05
C LEU A 112 -6.52 -5.59 1.97
N GLY A 113 -6.36 -6.14 0.77
CA GLY A 113 -5.63 -7.40 0.55
C GLY A 113 -4.12 -7.31 0.76
N SER A 114 -3.57 -6.11 1.02
CA SER A 114 -2.16 -5.90 1.37
C SER A 114 -1.94 -5.65 2.86
N LEU A 115 -2.99 -5.66 3.68
CA LEU A 115 -2.85 -5.49 5.12
C LEU A 115 -1.98 -6.59 5.72
N SER A 116 -1.14 -6.20 6.66
CA SER A 116 -0.29 -7.12 7.43
C SER A 116 -0.26 -6.70 8.90
N SER A 117 0.20 -7.57 9.77
CA SER A 117 0.35 -7.29 11.20
C SER A 117 1.39 -6.21 11.53
N SER A 118 2.14 -5.72 10.53
CA SER A 118 3.13 -4.64 10.72
C SER A 118 2.49 -3.27 10.89
N VAL A 119 1.22 -3.11 10.52
CA VAL A 119 0.44 -1.87 10.63
C VAL A 119 -0.93 -2.15 11.24
N LYS A 120 -1.59 -1.10 11.74
CA LYS A 120 -2.95 -1.15 12.26
C LYS A 120 -3.89 -0.42 11.31
N ALA A 121 -4.96 -1.10 10.83
CA ALA A 121 -6.05 -0.42 10.13
C ALA A 121 -6.94 0.28 11.16
N VAL A 122 -7.30 1.54 10.89
CA VAL A 122 -8.30 2.28 11.67
C VAL A 122 -9.67 2.18 11.01
N LYS A 123 -10.72 2.29 11.81
CA LYS A 123 -12.08 2.44 11.28
C LYS A 123 -12.21 3.80 10.58
N VAL A 124 -13.11 3.86 9.62
CA VAL A 124 -13.50 5.11 8.97
C VAL A 124 -14.99 5.32 9.23
N ASP A 125 -15.34 6.43 9.88
CA ASP A 125 -16.70 6.76 10.29
C ASP A 125 -17.38 5.59 11.08
N GLY A 126 -16.62 4.97 11.99
CA GLY A 126 -17.04 3.85 12.83
C GLY A 126 -17.06 2.48 12.13
N VAL A 127 -16.71 2.40 10.82
CA VAL A 127 -16.79 1.16 10.03
C VAL A 127 -15.41 0.56 9.82
N GLU A 128 -15.25 -0.72 10.11
CA GLU A 128 -13.99 -1.46 9.87
C GLU A 128 -13.77 -1.73 8.38
N ALA A 129 -12.50 -1.61 7.95
CA ALA A 129 -12.06 -1.99 6.62
C ALA A 129 -11.98 -3.52 6.49
N THR A 130 -13.10 -4.16 6.17
CA THR A 130 -13.19 -5.61 5.94
C THR A 130 -13.80 -5.92 4.58
N ALA A 131 -13.50 -7.10 4.02
CA ALA A 131 -14.07 -7.53 2.75
C ALA A 131 -15.63 -7.59 2.83
N GLU A 132 -16.18 -8.00 3.97
CA GLU A 132 -17.63 -8.03 4.19
C GLU A 132 -18.24 -6.63 4.15
N ASN A 133 -17.64 -5.66 4.86
CA ASN A 133 -18.12 -4.28 4.90
C ASN A 133 -17.97 -3.55 3.55
N VAL A 134 -16.96 -3.91 2.76
CA VAL A 134 -16.83 -3.44 1.37
C VAL A 134 -17.91 -4.08 0.50
N LYS A 135 -18.12 -5.40 0.58
CA LYS A 135 -19.11 -6.13 -0.23
C LYS A 135 -20.53 -5.63 0.03
N ASN A 136 -20.90 -5.39 1.29
CA ASN A 136 -22.24 -4.91 1.65
C ASN A 136 -22.38 -3.38 1.51
N GLY A 137 -21.31 -2.66 1.15
CA GLY A 137 -21.30 -1.23 0.91
C GLY A 137 -21.37 -0.36 2.17
N THR A 138 -21.16 -0.90 3.38
CA THR A 138 -21.05 -0.10 4.61
C THR A 138 -19.71 0.60 4.69
N TYR A 139 -18.60 -0.04 4.29
CA TYR A 139 -17.31 0.60 4.12
C TYR A 139 -17.22 1.24 2.73
N LYS A 140 -17.14 2.57 2.68
CA LYS A 140 -17.25 3.35 1.44
C LYS A 140 -15.94 3.53 0.69
N VAL A 141 -14.80 3.30 1.36
CA VAL A 141 -13.47 3.53 0.76
C VAL A 141 -13.06 2.30 -0.04
N ALA A 142 -13.66 2.14 -1.21
CA ALA A 142 -13.46 0.99 -2.07
C ALA A 142 -13.39 1.38 -3.55
N ARG A 143 -12.68 0.59 -4.35
CA ARG A 143 -12.51 0.80 -5.80
C ARG A 143 -12.30 -0.53 -6.51
N PRO A 144 -12.56 -0.60 -7.83
CA PRO A 144 -12.25 -1.79 -8.60
C PRO A 144 -10.74 -1.98 -8.77
N PHE A 145 -10.33 -3.23 -8.90
CA PHE A 145 -9.12 -3.62 -9.57
C PHE A 145 -9.47 -3.96 -11.01
N ASN A 146 -8.84 -3.27 -11.93
CA ASN A 146 -9.03 -3.44 -13.36
C ASN A 146 -7.77 -3.99 -14.00
N ILE A 147 -7.95 -4.86 -14.98
CA ILE A 147 -6.97 -5.07 -16.03
C ILE A 147 -7.47 -4.36 -17.28
N ALA A 148 -6.55 -3.98 -18.16
CA ALA A 148 -6.91 -3.30 -19.40
C ALA A 148 -6.05 -3.77 -20.57
N THR A 149 -6.69 -3.94 -21.72
CA THR A 149 -6.07 -4.43 -22.94
C THR A 149 -6.51 -3.64 -24.16
N LYS A 150 -5.73 -3.70 -25.23
CA LYS A 150 -6.21 -3.34 -26.56
C LYS A 150 -7.25 -4.35 -27.06
N SER A 151 -7.86 -4.08 -28.22
CA SER A 151 -8.82 -4.97 -28.86
C SER A 151 -8.19 -6.21 -29.49
N ASP A 152 -6.92 -6.12 -29.90
CA ASP A 152 -6.16 -7.15 -30.62
C ASP A 152 -5.14 -7.84 -29.68
N ILE A 153 -5.64 -8.59 -28.73
CA ILE A 153 -4.81 -9.34 -27.77
C ILE A 153 -4.50 -10.75 -28.30
N SER A 154 -3.40 -11.33 -27.78
CA SER A 154 -3.02 -12.70 -28.11
C SER A 154 -3.96 -13.72 -27.46
N ASP A 155 -4.02 -14.94 -28.06
CA ASP A 155 -4.80 -16.04 -27.48
C ASP A 155 -4.40 -16.35 -26.04
N VAL A 156 -3.11 -16.23 -25.69
CA VAL A 156 -2.62 -16.44 -24.33
C VAL A 156 -3.12 -15.36 -23.38
N ALA A 157 -3.17 -14.10 -23.81
CA ALA A 157 -3.70 -13.01 -23.01
C ALA A 157 -5.19 -13.19 -22.76
N GLN A 158 -5.96 -13.56 -23.79
CA GLN A 158 -7.39 -13.83 -23.63
C GLN A 158 -7.64 -15.03 -22.72
N ASP A 159 -6.93 -16.13 -22.91
CA ASP A 159 -7.08 -17.35 -22.10
C ASP A 159 -6.72 -17.11 -20.61
N PHE A 160 -5.73 -16.26 -20.34
CA PHE A 160 -5.41 -15.85 -18.98
C PHE A 160 -6.51 -14.96 -18.36
N ILE A 161 -7.09 -14.04 -19.13
CA ILE A 161 -8.24 -13.24 -18.71
C ILE A 161 -9.44 -14.14 -18.41
N ASP A 162 -9.72 -15.11 -19.24
CA ASP A 162 -10.80 -16.09 -19.04
C ASP A 162 -10.57 -16.90 -17.75
N TYR A 163 -9.31 -17.26 -17.45
CA TYR A 163 -8.95 -17.90 -16.19
C TYR A 163 -9.19 -16.99 -14.98
N ILE A 164 -8.77 -15.72 -15.05
CA ILE A 164 -8.99 -14.74 -13.96
C ILE A 164 -10.48 -14.61 -13.64
N LEU A 165 -11.33 -14.60 -14.67
CA LEU A 165 -12.78 -14.43 -14.54
C LEU A 165 -13.53 -15.73 -14.23
N SER A 166 -12.86 -16.88 -14.30
CA SER A 166 -13.44 -18.18 -13.98
C SER A 166 -13.71 -18.36 -12.48
N SER A 167 -14.46 -19.41 -12.11
CA SER A 167 -14.70 -19.75 -10.71
C SER A 167 -13.41 -20.02 -9.95
N GLU A 168 -12.40 -20.64 -10.57
CA GLU A 168 -11.09 -20.89 -9.98
C GLU A 168 -10.31 -19.61 -9.77
N GLY A 169 -10.31 -18.69 -10.74
CA GLY A 169 -9.68 -17.39 -10.62
C GLY A 169 -10.35 -16.53 -9.57
N GLN A 170 -11.68 -16.48 -9.55
CA GLN A 170 -12.45 -15.71 -8.59
C GLN A 170 -12.36 -16.28 -7.16
N GLU A 171 -12.12 -17.58 -6.99
CA GLU A 171 -11.81 -18.16 -5.68
C GLU A 171 -10.47 -17.65 -5.14
N ILE A 172 -9.45 -17.52 -5.98
CA ILE A 172 -8.17 -16.89 -5.61
C ILE A 172 -8.36 -15.43 -5.24
N VAL A 173 -9.20 -14.69 -5.98
CA VAL A 173 -9.54 -13.30 -5.66
C VAL A 173 -10.17 -13.19 -4.27
N SER A 174 -11.03 -14.15 -3.89
CA SER A 174 -11.71 -14.11 -2.59
C SER A 174 -10.79 -14.25 -1.38
N ASP A 175 -9.53 -14.65 -1.60
CA ASP A 175 -8.48 -14.67 -0.56
C ASP A 175 -7.87 -13.27 -0.38
N GLY A 176 -8.63 -12.37 0.23
CA GLY A 176 -8.22 -11.00 0.58
C GLY A 176 -8.91 -9.88 -0.20
N TYR A 177 -9.72 -10.20 -1.23
CA TYR A 177 -10.46 -9.23 -2.03
C TYR A 177 -11.92 -9.68 -2.22
N ILE A 178 -12.71 -8.88 -2.92
CA ILE A 178 -14.12 -9.20 -3.17
C ILE A 178 -14.28 -9.64 -4.64
N LYS A 179 -14.86 -10.82 -4.83
CA LYS A 179 -15.22 -11.32 -6.18
C LYS A 179 -16.13 -10.34 -6.89
N ILE A 180 -15.96 -10.23 -8.20
CA ILE A 180 -16.86 -9.45 -9.07
C ILE A 180 -18.05 -10.27 -9.56
N ASN A 181 -17.95 -11.60 -9.50
CA ASN A 181 -18.98 -12.53 -9.94
C ASN A 181 -19.01 -13.76 -9.02
N ASP A 182 -20.10 -13.91 -8.26
CA ASP A 182 -20.31 -15.08 -7.39
C ASP A 182 -20.73 -16.33 -8.21
N ASP A 183 -21.27 -16.16 -9.44
CA ASP A 183 -21.74 -17.21 -10.32
C ASP A 183 -20.78 -17.50 -11.50
N ALA A 184 -19.48 -17.21 -11.31
CA ALA A 184 -18.45 -17.43 -12.33
C ALA A 184 -18.42 -18.91 -12.77
N GLN A 185 -18.29 -19.14 -14.07
CA GLN A 185 -18.24 -20.49 -14.62
C GLN A 185 -16.83 -21.08 -14.46
N PRO A 186 -16.70 -22.43 -14.41
CA PRO A 186 -15.39 -23.08 -14.40
C PRO A 186 -14.54 -22.71 -15.62
N TYR A 187 -13.22 -22.65 -15.42
CA TYR A 187 -12.31 -22.38 -16.50
C TYR A 187 -12.32 -23.52 -17.55
N ALA A 188 -12.55 -23.14 -18.80
CA ALA A 188 -12.64 -24.06 -19.95
C ALA A 188 -11.72 -23.63 -21.11
N GLY A 189 -10.61 -22.95 -20.81
CA GLY A 189 -9.73 -22.38 -21.82
C GLY A 189 -8.92 -23.40 -22.64
N SER A 190 -8.40 -22.95 -23.78
CA SER A 190 -7.73 -23.78 -24.80
C SER A 190 -6.27 -24.06 -24.50
N LYS A 191 -5.67 -23.42 -23.47
CA LYS A 191 -4.29 -23.55 -23.04
C LYS A 191 -3.27 -23.25 -24.15
N PRO A 192 -3.35 -22.10 -24.80
CA PRO A 192 -2.49 -21.74 -25.92
C PRO A 192 -1.04 -21.58 -25.48
N THR A 193 -0.13 -21.70 -26.46
CA THR A 193 1.31 -21.46 -26.24
C THR A 193 1.65 -20.01 -26.52
N GLY A 194 2.46 -19.40 -25.66
CA GLY A 194 2.99 -18.06 -25.90
C GLY A 194 3.47 -17.38 -24.62
N LYS A 195 3.98 -16.17 -24.80
CA LYS A 195 4.45 -15.30 -23.72
C LYS A 195 3.64 -14.01 -23.70
N ILE A 196 3.27 -13.55 -22.51
CA ILE A 196 2.65 -12.23 -22.28
C ILE A 196 3.36 -11.49 -21.17
N VAL A 197 3.28 -10.16 -21.22
CA VAL A 197 3.73 -9.24 -20.19
C VAL A 197 2.51 -8.59 -19.52
N VAL A 198 2.41 -8.73 -18.22
CA VAL A 198 1.39 -8.08 -17.38
C VAL A 198 2.09 -7.02 -16.54
N ALA A 199 1.68 -5.76 -16.64
CA ALA A 199 2.39 -4.68 -15.97
C ALA A 199 1.47 -3.69 -15.27
N GLY A 200 1.93 -3.06 -14.18
CA GLY A 200 1.22 -1.93 -13.56
C GLY A 200 1.11 -1.98 -12.05
N SER A 201 -0.04 -1.65 -11.54
CA SER A 201 -0.34 -1.37 -10.13
C SER A 201 0.26 -2.33 -9.11
N SER A 202 1.10 -1.80 -8.21
CA SER A 202 1.67 -2.56 -7.08
C SER A 202 0.62 -3.04 -6.06
N SER A 203 -0.59 -2.46 -6.07
CA SER A 203 -1.70 -2.94 -5.23
C SER A 203 -2.41 -4.14 -5.84
N VAL A 204 -2.39 -4.27 -7.19
CA VAL A 204 -2.97 -5.42 -7.92
C VAL A 204 -1.98 -6.59 -7.97
N SER A 205 -0.67 -6.30 -8.00
CA SER A 205 0.39 -7.31 -8.16
C SER A 205 0.26 -8.52 -7.22
N PRO A 206 -0.08 -8.39 -5.92
CA PRO A 206 -0.17 -9.56 -5.04
C PRO A 206 -1.24 -10.58 -5.46
N VAL A 207 -2.43 -10.14 -5.89
CA VAL A 207 -3.46 -11.06 -6.40
C VAL A 207 -3.11 -11.57 -7.78
N MET A 208 -2.52 -10.73 -8.62
CA MET A 208 -2.09 -11.12 -9.98
C MET A 208 -1.01 -12.21 -9.94
N GLU A 209 -0.07 -12.15 -8.99
CA GLU A 209 0.94 -13.20 -8.82
C GLU A 209 0.30 -14.55 -8.47
N LYS A 210 -0.67 -14.57 -7.54
CA LYS A 210 -1.41 -15.79 -7.20
C LYS A 210 -2.19 -16.35 -8.40
N LEU A 211 -2.85 -15.48 -9.17
CA LEU A 211 -3.59 -15.84 -10.38
C LEU A 211 -2.66 -16.39 -11.45
N LYS A 212 -1.52 -15.74 -11.69
CA LYS A 212 -0.47 -16.20 -12.61
C LYS A 212 0.04 -17.58 -12.22
N GLU A 213 0.45 -17.75 -10.96
CA GLU A 213 0.97 -19.04 -10.48
C GLU A 213 -0.05 -20.18 -10.63
N ALA A 214 -1.31 -19.92 -10.36
CA ALA A 214 -2.37 -20.91 -10.50
C ALA A 214 -2.66 -21.22 -11.98
N TYR A 215 -2.73 -20.20 -12.84
CA TYR A 215 -2.92 -20.38 -14.27
C TYR A 215 -1.80 -21.20 -14.92
N LEU A 216 -0.54 -20.92 -14.56
CA LEU A 216 0.62 -21.66 -15.11
C LEU A 216 0.65 -23.13 -14.69
N LYS A 217 -0.09 -23.54 -13.64
CA LYS A 217 -0.28 -24.96 -13.29
C LYS A 217 -1.27 -25.66 -14.22
N VAL A 218 -2.24 -24.92 -14.76
CA VAL A 218 -3.24 -25.48 -15.69
C VAL A 218 -2.87 -25.29 -17.16
N ASN A 219 -2.12 -24.22 -17.48
CA ASN A 219 -1.54 -23.98 -18.80
C ASN A 219 -0.01 -23.91 -18.72
N THR A 220 0.65 -25.04 -18.86
CA THR A 220 2.14 -25.13 -18.84
C THR A 220 2.80 -24.71 -20.15
N ASN A 221 2.02 -24.34 -21.18
CA ASN A 221 2.51 -23.87 -22.47
C ASN A 221 2.70 -22.33 -22.49
N ALA A 222 2.17 -21.62 -21.48
CA ALA A 222 2.25 -20.18 -21.39
C ALA A 222 3.45 -19.72 -20.55
N GLU A 223 3.96 -18.53 -20.85
CA GLU A 223 4.89 -17.77 -20.02
C GLU A 223 4.27 -16.40 -19.69
N ILE A 224 4.24 -16.04 -18.43
CA ILE A 224 3.72 -14.72 -17.96
C ILE A 224 4.81 -14.00 -17.20
N GLU A 225 5.22 -12.86 -17.71
CA GLU A 225 6.10 -11.91 -17.03
C GLU A 225 5.25 -10.87 -16.31
N LEU A 226 5.41 -10.74 -14.98
CA LEU A 226 4.72 -9.73 -14.18
C LEU A 226 5.69 -8.60 -13.80
N GLN A 227 5.33 -7.37 -14.18
CA GLN A 227 6.11 -6.16 -13.91
C GLN A 227 5.33 -5.22 -12.99
N THR A 228 5.82 -5.04 -11.77
CA THR A 228 5.17 -4.18 -10.76
C THR A 228 5.64 -2.74 -10.87
N SER A 229 4.70 -1.81 -11.07
CA SER A 229 4.90 -0.36 -11.11
C SER A 229 3.69 0.37 -10.47
N ASP A 230 3.21 1.41 -11.11
CA ASP A 230 1.96 2.09 -10.77
C ASP A 230 0.88 1.91 -11.86
N SER A 231 -0.36 2.32 -11.56
CA SER A 231 -1.48 2.14 -12.50
C SER A 231 -1.31 2.93 -13.79
N THR A 232 -0.78 4.15 -13.72
CA THR A 232 -0.59 4.99 -14.90
C THR A 232 0.47 4.40 -15.82
N ALA A 233 1.58 3.92 -15.26
CA ALA A 233 2.61 3.22 -16.03
C ALA A 233 2.07 1.94 -16.70
N GLY A 234 1.24 1.15 -15.99
CA GLY A 234 0.58 -0.02 -16.55
C GLY A 234 -0.33 0.31 -17.72
N MET A 235 -1.18 1.34 -17.57
CA MET A 235 -2.07 1.78 -18.66
C MET A 235 -1.30 2.34 -19.86
N THR A 236 -0.26 3.14 -19.61
CA THR A 236 0.63 3.64 -20.67
C THR A 236 1.29 2.49 -21.41
N GLY A 237 1.84 1.51 -20.68
CA GLY A 237 2.44 0.33 -21.28
C GLY A 237 1.49 -0.46 -22.16
N ALA A 238 0.24 -0.66 -21.73
CA ALA A 238 -0.78 -1.32 -22.53
C ALA A 238 -1.15 -0.51 -23.79
N MET A 239 -1.30 0.82 -23.68
CA MET A 239 -1.56 1.68 -24.85
C MET A 239 -0.42 1.65 -25.87
N GLU A 240 0.83 1.68 -25.41
CA GLU A 240 2.03 1.66 -26.24
C GLU A 240 2.39 0.25 -26.74
N GLY A 241 1.82 -0.81 -26.13
CA GLY A 241 2.11 -2.20 -26.46
C GLY A 241 3.43 -2.72 -25.88
N THR A 242 3.95 -2.09 -24.82
CA THR A 242 5.10 -2.61 -24.07
C THR A 242 4.70 -3.66 -23.04
N CYS A 243 3.40 -3.77 -22.73
CA CYS A 243 2.80 -4.92 -22.06
C CYS A 243 1.48 -5.30 -22.77
N ASP A 244 1.08 -6.57 -22.61
CA ASP A 244 -0.16 -7.12 -23.18
C ASP A 244 -1.38 -6.79 -22.33
N ILE A 245 -1.19 -6.79 -21.00
CA ILE A 245 -2.23 -6.51 -20.00
C ILE A 245 -1.70 -5.48 -19.02
N GLY A 246 -2.38 -4.34 -18.95
CA GLY A 246 -2.13 -3.32 -17.94
C GLY A 246 -2.94 -3.56 -16.67
N MET A 247 -2.40 -3.26 -15.48
CA MET A 247 -3.10 -3.38 -14.19
C MET A 247 -3.36 -2.01 -13.57
N ALA A 248 -4.59 -1.75 -13.15
CA ALA A 248 -4.96 -0.52 -12.44
C ALA A 248 -5.77 -0.80 -11.16
N SER A 249 -5.50 -0.06 -10.10
CA SER A 249 -6.28 -0.05 -8.84
C SER A 249 -7.18 1.20 -8.75
N ARG A 250 -7.80 1.52 -9.85
CA ARG A 250 -8.77 2.61 -10.08
C ARG A 250 -9.53 2.36 -11.37
N GLU A 251 -10.55 3.15 -11.61
CA GLU A 251 -11.15 3.24 -12.94
C GLU A 251 -10.15 3.81 -13.96
N LEU A 252 -10.34 3.46 -15.22
CA LEU A 252 -9.55 4.03 -16.31
C LEU A 252 -9.93 5.50 -16.51
N LYS A 253 -8.94 6.32 -16.85
CA LYS A 253 -9.17 7.70 -17.28
C LYS A 253 -9.79 7.72 -18.68
N ASP A 254 -10.50 8.78 -19.03
CA ASP A 254 -11.12 8.93 -20.36
C ASP A 254 -10.10 8.74 -21.51
N SER A 255 -8.87 9.27 -21.30
CA SER A 255 -7.78 9.11 -22.27
C SER A 255 -7.29 7.67 -22.42
N GLU A 256 -7.39 6.86 -21.37
CA GLU A 256 -7.02 5.44 -21.38
C GLU A 256 -8.15 4.61 -22.01
N SER A 257 -9.40 4.89 -21.64
CA SER A 257 -10.60 4.19 -22.15
C SER A 257 -10.85 4.43 -23.64
N ALA A 258 -10.26 5.48 -24.22
CA ALA A 258 -10.30 5.73 -25.67
C ALA A 258 -9.54 4.65 -26.48
N THR A 259 -8.61 3.94 -25.86
CA THR A 259 -7.73 2.94 -26.52
C THR A 259 -7.80 1.56 -25.90
N LEU A 260 -8.08 1.50 -24.59
CA LEU A 260 -8.08 0.27 -23.83
C LEU A 260 -9.50 -0.13 -23.41
N THR A 261 -9.73 -1.44 -23.35
CA THR A 261 -10.93 -2.01 -22.72
C THR A 261 -10.59 -2.44 -21.31
N ALA A 262 -11.30 -1.88 -20.32
CA ALA A 262 -11.19 -2.26 -18.93
C ALA A 262 -11.99 -3.54 -18.64
N THR A 263 -11.40 -4.43 -17.85
CA THR A 263 -12.05 -5.60 -17.29
C THR A 263 -11.86 -5.59 -15.78
N PRO A 264 -12.91 -5.35 -14.97
CA PRO A 264 -12.83 -5.51 -13.53
C PRO A 264 -12.49 -6.96 -13.19
N ILE A 265 -11.59 -7.16 -12.22
CA ILE A 265 -11.19 -8.50 -11.75
C ILE A 265 -11.47 -8.72 -10.26
N ALA A 266 -11.58 -7.64 -9.51
CA ALA A 266 -11.90 -7.64 -8.08
C ALA A 266 -12.46 -6.29 -7.66
N LEU A 267 -13.21 -6.25 -6.55
CA LEU A 267 -13.43 -5.04 -5.77
C LEU A 267 -12.51 -5.09 -4.55
N ASP A 268 -11.88 -3.97 -4.20
CA ASP A 268 -10.94 -3.89 -3.09
C ASP A 268 -11.20 -2.64 -2.23
N GLY A 269 -11.10 -2.80 -0.91
CA GLY A 269 -11.12 -1.69 0.03
C GLY A 269 -9.77 -0.99 0.12
N ILE A 270 -9.79 0.30 0.46
CA ILE A 270 -8.58 1.03 0.84
C ILE A 270 -8.63 1.23 2.36
N ALA A 271 -7.77 0.55 3.08
CA ALA A 271 -7.65 0.71 4.52
C ALA A 271 -6.77 1.90 4.85
N VAL A 272 -7.22 2.78 5.75
CA VAL A 272 -6.38 3.79 6.38
C VAL A 272 -5.58 3.08 7.46
N ILE A 273 -4.26 3.30 7.48
CA ILE A 273 -3.34 2.58 8.36
C ILE A 273 -2.50 3.53 9.19
N VAL A 274 -2.23 3.11 10.41
CA VAL A 274 -1.32 3.77 11.35
C VAL A 274 -0.31 2.76 11.91
N ASN A 275 0.71 3.26 12.62
CA ASN A 275 1.62 2.40 13.36
C ASN A 275 0.84 1.60 14.42
N PRO A 276 1.18 0.34 14.71
CA PRO A 276 0.51 -0.47 15.73
C PRO A 276 0.49 0.14 17.15
N GLN A 277 1.45 1.03 17.47
CA GLN A 277 1.53 1.72 18.75
C GLN A 277 0.66 2.99 18.80
N ASN A 278 0.15 3.46 17.68
CA ASN A 278 -0.76 4.60 17.65
C ASN A 278 -2.07 4.24 18.36
N PRO A 279 -2.57 5.04 19.32
CA PRO A 279 -3.78 4.72 20.09
C PRO A 279 -5.08 4.88 19.31
N THR A 280 -5.08 5.56 18.15
CA THR A 280 -6.28 5.88 17.37
C THR A 280 -6.84 4.61 16.73
N ASP A 281 -8.12 4.31 16.96
CA ASP A 281 -8.82 3.13 16.42
C ASP A 281 -9.92 3.49 15.41
N ASP A 282 -10.37 4.75 15.41
CA ASP A 282 -11.41 5.26 14.52
C ASP A 282 -11.09 6.70 14.12
N MET A 283 -11.43 7.05 12.89
CA MET A 283 -11.27 8.41 12.38
C MET A 283 -12.44 8.76 11.46
N SER A 284 -12.92 9.99 11.54
CA SER A 284 -13.89 10.50 10.58
C SER A 284 -13.24 10.73 9.19
N THR A 285 -14.03 10.62 8.14
CA THR A 285 -13.60 11.02 6.77
C THR A 285 -13.06 12.45 6.75
N GLU A 286 -13.63 13.36 7.57
CA GLU A 286 -13.18 14.75 7.68
C GLU A 286 -11.80 14.85 8.32
N ASP A 287 -11.54 14.14 9.44
CA ASP A 287 -10.20 14.10 10.06
C ASP A 287 -9.14 13.57 9.10
N ILE A 288 -9.46 12.48 8.40
CA ILE A 288 -8.55 11.92 7.39
C ILE A 288 -8.24 12.95 6.30
N LYS A 289 -9.27 13.62 5.77
CA LYS A 289 -9.09 14.70 4.79
C LYS A 289 -8.19 15.80 5.34
N ASP A 290 -8.49 16.30 6.54
CA ASP A 290 -7.74 17.40 7.18
C ASP A 290 -6.26 17.04 7.39
N ILE A 291 -5.98 15.79 7.79
CA ILE A 291 -4.60 15.30 7.91
C ILE A 291 -3.91 15.29 6.56
N PHE A 292 -4.51 14.66 5.56
CA PHE A 292 -3.87 14.51 4.26
C PHE A 292 -3.76 15.81 3.48
N THR A 293 -4.57 16.82 3.79
CA THR A 293 -4.41 18.18 3.24
C THR A 293 -3.45 19.06 4.06
N GLY A 294 -3.01 18.60 5.23
CA GLY A 294 -2.14 19.36 6.13
C GLY A 294 -2.86 20.42 6.96
N THR A 295 -4.19 20.37 7.06
CA THR A 295 -5.02 21.24 7.90
C THR A 295 -4.85 20.86 9.37
N LYS A 296 -4.84 19.54 9.68
CA LYS A 296 -4.47 18.98 10.99
C LYS A 296 -3.09 18.35 10.90
N THR A 297 -2.20 18.75 11.79
CA THR A 297 -0.79 18.30 11.77
C THR A 297 -0.35 17.57 13.03
N MET A 298 -1.23 17.52 14.04
CA MET A 298 -0.93 16.95 15.36
C MET A 298 -1.96 15.87 15.72
N TRP A 299 -1.48 14.73 16.24
CA TRP A 299 -2.38 13.69 16.75
C TRP A 299 -3.32 14.14 17.88
N SER A 300 -2.95 15.19 18.63
CA SER A 300 -3.81 15.78 19.65
C SER A 300 -5.02 16.55 19.11
N GLU A 301 -5.09 16.79 17.80
CA GLU A 301 -6.22 17.45 17.12
C GLU A 301 -7.26 16.45 16.62
N ILE A 302 -6.98 15.14 16.74
CA ILE A 302 -7.87 14.06 16.34
C ILE A 302 -8.69 13.64 17.56
N ALA A 303 -10.02 13.61 17.41
CA ALA A 303 -10.99 13.37 18.48
C ALA A 303 -11.11 11.87 18.82
#